data_db7f3d0f542780abf5b046cf60118f08
#
_entry.id   db7f3d0f542780abf5b046cf60118f08
#
_cell.length_a   1.000
_cell.length_b   1.000
_cell.length_c   1.000
_cell.angle_alpha   90.00
_cell.angle_beta   90.00
_cell.angle_gamma   90.00
#
_symmetry.space_group_name_H-M   'P 1'
#
loop_
_entity.id
_entity.type
_entity.pdbx_description
1 polymer ?
#
loop_
_entity_poly.entity_id
_entity_poly.type
_entity_poly.pdbx_seq_one_letter_code
_entity_poly.pdbx_strand_id
1 'polypeptide(L)'
;IFNNINEHNGKSLFVATLLYPIEVYADLGGYSLIAIGCAKVMGIDVMQNFNRPFFATSMSDFWRRWHISLISWLTDYIYTPLAFHFRRFKIWGIVIALMITFILSGLWHGANLTFIVWGTMQGIFLSIEALTNKKKKALVRKYNLVQKGWYIFICSLFTYFLFAFSEIFGGASESVRAGFLAIKKIFTDFKGDIWYENPSMIIIISISIFILFVVEFKAEYYTGQFSFFGNRSLAIRFLSYAFLIIMILLIGVLDGGQFIYFQF
;
A
#
# COMPACT_ATOMS: atom_id res chain seq x y z
N ILE A 1 9.46 10.30 12.46
CA ILE A 1 9.65 9.21 13.45
C ILE A 1 10.80 8.30 13.00
N PHE A 2 10.78 7.77 11.78
CA PHE A 2 11.79 6.80 11.31
C PHE A 2 13.19 7.41 11.09
N ASN A 3 13.31 8.72 10.91
CA ASN A 3 14.60 9.40 10.82
C ASN A 3 15.30 9.50 12.20
N ASN A 4 14.55 9.38 13.29
CA ASN A 4 15.06 9.51 14.66
C ASN A 4 14.60 8.35 15.57
N ILE A 5 14.82 7.10 15.11
CA ILE A 5 14.31 5.88 15.78
C ILE A 5 14.75 5.81 17.26
N ASN A 6 15.92 6.35 17.61
CA ASN A 6 16.42 6.34 18.99
C ASN A 6 15.58 7.18 19.95
N GLU A 7 14.95 8.23 19.47
CA GLU A 7 14.17 9.20 20.28
C GLU A 7 12.74 8.72 20.54
N HIS A 8 12.27 7.71 19.77
CA HIS A 8 10.90 7.24 19.85
C HIS A 8 10.81 5.86 20.50
N ASN A 9 9.73 5.65 21.26
CA ASN A 9 9.41 4.37 21.87
C ASN A 9 8.76 3.40 20.86
N GLY A 10 8.67 2.13 21.23
CA GLY A 10 8.12 1.10 20.36
C GLY A 10 6.65 1.29 20.00
N LYS A 11 5.85 1.91 20.87
CA LYS A 11 4.44 2.22 20.57
C LYS A 11 4.32 3.23 19.42
N SER A 12 5.12 4.30 19.47
CA SER A 12 5.15 5.32 18.42
C SER A 12 5.63 4.75 17.09
N LEU A 13 6.68 3.92 17.13
CA LEU A 13 7.19 3.23 15.95
C LEU A 13 6.16 2.25 15.37
N PHE A 14 5.41 1.55 16.20
CA PHE A 14 4.36 0.64 15.75
C PHE A 14 3.23 1.39 15.05
N VAL A 15 2.75 2.49 15.66
CA VAL A 15 1.70 3.33 15.03
C VAL A 15 2.20 3.92 13.72
N ALA A 16 3.44 4.44 13.69
CA ALA A 16 4.04 4.96 12.47
C ALA A 16 4.15 3.86 11.37
N THR A 17 4.55 2.63 11.74
CA THR A 17 4.59 1.49 10.81
C THR A 17 3.22 1.21 10.19
N LEU A 18 2.15 1.32 10.98
CA LEU A 18 0.79 1.10 10.46
C LEU A 18 0.29 2.27 9.60
N LEU A 19 0.73 3.48 9.84
CA LEU A 19 0.28 4.65 9.08
C LEU A 19 1.07 4.88 7.78
N TYR A 20 2.32 4.45 7.73
CA TYR A 20 3.21 4.69 6.60
C TYR A 20 2.68 4.20 5.25
N PRO A 21 2.09 2.98 5.10
CA PRO A 21 1.47 2.58 3.84
C PRO A 21 0.33 3.50 3.38
N ILE A 22 -0.41 4.09 4.33
CA ILE A 22 -1.50 5.02 4.01
C ILE A 22 -0.92 6.33 3.49
N GLU A 23 0.18 6.82 4.09
CA GLU A 23 0.92 7.99 3.64
C GLU A 23 1.42 7.81 2.21
N VAL A 24 2.14 6.72 1.92
CA VAL A 24 2.63 6.39 0.57
C VAL A 24 1.48 6.24 -0.43
N TYR A 25 0.37 5.63 -0.02
CA TYR A 25 -0.82 5.51 -0.86
C TYR A 25 -1.46 6.87 -1.16
N ALA A 26 -1.59 7.73 -0.16
CA ALA A 26 -2.17 9.05 -0.34
C ALA A 26 -1.30 9.92 -1.27
N ASP A 27 0.02 9.87 -1.10
CA ASP A 27 0.99 10.62 -1.88
C ASP A 27 1.00 10.15 -3.35
N LEU A 28 1.38 8.91 -3.61
CA LEU A 28 1.49 8.38 -4.97
C LEU A 28 0.11 8.22 -5.65
N GLY A 29 -0.92 7.85 -4.90
CA GLY A 29 -2.29 7.74 -5.40
C GLY A 29 -2.87 9.09 -5.77
N GLY A 30 -2.69 10.11 -4.94
CA GLY A 30 -3.10 11.49 -5.21
C GLY A 30 -2.42 12.04 -6.45
N TYR A 31 -1.09 11.90 -6.54
CA TYR A 31 -0.33 12.29 -7.73
C TYR A 31 -0.83 11.58 -9.00
N SER A 32 -1.04 10.26 -8.93
CA SER A 32 -1.55 9.48 -10.07
C SER A 32 -2.92 9.97 -10.54
N LEU A 33 -3.83 10.31 -9.61
CA LEU A 33 -5.15 10.84 -9.95
C LEU A 33 -5.07 12.22 -10.61
N ILE A 34 -4.18 13.08 -10.14
CA ILE A 34 -3.92 14.39 -10.77
C ILE A 34 -3.39 14.19 -12.19
N ALA A 35 -2.40 13.31 -12.38
CA ALA A 35 -1.84 12.99 -13.69
C ALA A 35 -2.89 12.44 -14.66
N ILE A 36 -3.75 11.52 -14.21
CA ILE A 36 -4.88 10.98 -14.98
C ILE A 36 -5.85 12.10 -15.36
N GLY A 37 -6.18 12.99 -14.42
CA GLY A 37 -7.08 14.13 -14.67
C GLY A 37 -6.52 15.07 -15.72
N CYS A 38 -5.25 15.46 -15.63
CA CYS A 38 -4.56 16.31 -16.60
C CYS A 38 -4.50 15.65 -17.99
N ALA A 39 -4.13 14.36 -18.05
CA ALA A 39 -4.07 13.61 -19.30
C ALA A 39 -5.45 13.55 -19.98
N LYS A 40 -6.51 13.34 -19.19
CA LYS A 40 -7.88 13.26 -19.71
C LYS A 40 -8.36 14.58 -20.32
N VAL A 41 -7.95 15.71 -19.77
CA VAL A 41 -8.23 17.05 -20.37
C VAL A 41 -7.55 17.17 -21.75
N MET A 42 -6.39 16.53 -21.95
CA MET A 42 -5.67 16.50 -23.21
C MET A 42 -6.17 15.39 -24.16
N GLY A 43 -7.20 14.65 -23.79
CA GLY A 43 -7.74 13.52 -24.59
C GLY A 43 -6.89 12.25 -24.54
N ILE A 44 -5.99 12.12 -23.54
CA ILE A 44 -5.12 10.96 -23.38
C ILE A 44 -5.65 10.10 -22.21
N ASP A 45 -5.89 8.82 -22.48
CA ASP A 45 -6.25 7.86 -21.46
C ASP A 45 -5.00 7.23 -20.81
N VAL A 46 -4.85 7.45 -19.52
CA VAL A 46 -3.78 6.89 -18.70
C VAL A 46 -4.35 5.86 -17.73
N MET A 47 -3.64 4.74 -17.55
CA MET A 47 -4.07 3.66 -16.67
C MET A 47 -4.09 4.07 -15.20
N GLN A 48 -5.02 3.49 -14.44
CA GLN A 48 -5.05 3.66 -12.99
C GLN A 48 -3.88 2.94 -12.33
N ASN A 49 -3.26 3.58 -11.34
CA ASN A 49 -2.15 3.00 -10.57
C ASN A 49 -2.60 2.27 -9.30
N PHE A 50 -3.77 2.58 -8.80
CA PHE A 50 -4.29 2.01 -7.56
C PHE A 50 -5.75 1.60 -7.71
N ASN A 51 -6.10 0.47 -7.08
CA ASN A 51 -7.48 -0.02 -7.03
C ASN A 51 -7.80 -0.60 -5.65
N ARG A 52 -8.02 0.28 -4.66
CA ARG A 52 -8.40 -0.08 -3.28
C ARG A 52 -7.51 -1.17 -2.68
N PRO A 53 -6.19 -0.93 -2.59
CA PRO A 53 -5.21 -1.95 -2.25
C PRO A 53 -5.38 -2.53 -0.84
N PHE A 54 -5.92 -1.74 0.10
CA PHE A 54 -6.09 -2.18 1.49
C PHE A 54 -7.24 -3.17 1.70
N PHE A 55 -8.06 -3.39 0.67
CA PHE A 55 -9.08 -4.44 0.64
C PHE A 55 -8.58 -5.77 0.03
N ALA A 56 -7.31 -5.83 -0.33
CA ALA A 56 -6.71 -7.05 -0.86
C ALA A 56 -6.67 -8.17 0.18
N THR A 57 -7.06 -9.38 -0.21
CA THR A 57 -7.13 -10.56 0.68
C THR A 57 -5.92 -11.48 0.58
N SER A 58 -4.90 -11.06 -0.16
CA SER A 58 -3.61 -11.76 -0.29
C SER A 58 -2.55 -10.83 -0.86
N MET A 59 -1.27 -11.18 -0.75
CA MET A 59 -0.17 -10.39 -1.32
C MET A 59 -0.25 -10.33 -2.85
N SER A 60 -0.63 -11.42 -3.52
CA SER A 60 -0.85 -11.40 -4.97
C SER A 60 -2.00 -10.47 -5.38
N ASP A 61 -3.07 -10.39 -4.57
CA ASP A 61 -4.18 -9.47 -4.81
C ASP A 61 -3.77 -8.02 -4.52
N PHE A 62 -2.97 -7.80 -3.47
CA PHE A 62 -2.43 -6.49 -3.13
C PHE A 62 -1.60 -5.91 -4.27
N TRP A 63 -0.65 -6.65 -4.81
CA TRP A 63 0.20 -6.19 -5.91
C TRP A 63 -0.53 -6.00 -7.24
N ARG A 64 -1.70 -6.61 -7.44
CA ARG A 64 -2.59 -6.29 -8.58
C ARG A 64 -3.37 -4.98 -8.39
N ARG A 65 -3.39 -4.43 -7.18
CA ARG A 65 -4.12 -3.22 -6.80
C ARG A 65 -3.21 -2.05 -6.45
N TRP A 66 -1.94 -2.29 -6.23
CA TRP A 66 -0.91 -1.34 -5.83
C TRP A 66 0.09 -1.13 -6.95
N HIS A 67 0.36 0.15 -7.29
CA HIS A 67 1.33 0.57 -8.31
C HIS A 67 1.22 -0.24 -9.62
N ILE A 68 0.00 -0.31 -10.17
CA ILE A 68 -0.39 -1.24 -11.24
C ILE A 68 0.49 -1.10 -12.48
N SER A 69 0.89 0.15 -12.84
CA SER A 69 1.76 0.38 -14.00
C SER A 69 3.13 -0.27 -13.84
N LEU A 70 3.78 -0.10 -12.68
CA LEU A 70 5.06 -0.72 -12.39
C LEU A 70 4.94 -2.24 -12.33
N ILE A 71 3.94 -2.74 -11.63
CA ILE A 71 3.72 -4.20 -11.50
C ILE A 71 3.41 -4.86 -12.83
N SER A 72 2.65 -4.22 -13.70
CA SER A 72 2.43 -4.71 -15.06
C SER A 72 3.73 -4.80 -15.84
N TRP A 73 4.55 -3.75 -15.79
CA TRP A 73 5.85 -3.73 -16.45
C TRP A 73 6.79 -4.82 -15.91
N LEU A 74 6.91 -4.94 -14.58
CA LEU A 74 7.71 -6.01 -13.95
C LEU A 74 7.21 -7.40 -14.33
N THR A 75 5.89 -7.57 -14.43
CA THR A 75 5.27 -8.84 -14.81
C THR A 75 5.60 -9.21 -16.26
N ASP A 76 5.48 -8.27 -17.19
CA ASP A 76 5.64 -8.52 -18.59
C ASP A 76 7.11 -8.72 -18.98
N TYR A 77 8.00 -7.89 -18.44
CA TYR A 77 9.40 -7.85 -18.87
C TYR A 77 10.36 -8.66 -17.99
N ILE A 78 9.98 -8.99 -16.75
CA ILE A 78 10.86 -9.70 -15.82
C ILE A 78 10.23 -11.02 -15.37
N TYR A 79 9.07 -10.98 -14.70
CA TYR A 79 8.48 -12.18 -14.12
C TYR A 79 8.10 -13.24 -15.18
N THR A 80 7.38 -12.86 -16.22
CA THR A 80 6.88 -13.80 -17.23
C THR A 80 8.03 -14.48 -17.99
N PRO A 81 9.05 -13.77 -18.50
CA PRO A 81 10.23 -14.41 -19.10
C PRO A 81 10.97 -15.36 -18.15
N LEU A 82 11.17 -14.94 -16.88
CA LEU A 82 11.83 -15.80 -15.89
C LEU A 82 11.01 -17.04 -15.53
N ALA A 83 9.71 -16.88 -15.33
CA ALA A 83 8.80 -18.00 -15.03
C ALA A 83 8.78 -19.01 -16.20
N PHE A 84 8.83 -18.53 -17.44
CA PHE A 84 8.96 -19.40 -18.64
C PHE A 84 10.33 -20.08 -18.70
N HIS A 85 11.40 -19.37 -18.47
CA HIS A 85 12.77 -19.92 -18.45
C HIS A 85 12.92 -21.03 -17.41
N PHE A 86 12.40 -20.79 -16.19
CA PHE A 86 12.49 -21.74 -15.08
C PHE A 86 11.33 -22.74 -15.02
N ARG A 87 10.45 -22.85 -16.03
CA ARG A 87 9.25 -23.70 -16.00
C ARG A 87 9.53 -25.19 -15.70
N ARG A 88 10.72 -25.69 -16.05
CA ARG A 88 11.16 -27.07 -15.76
C ARG A 88 11.17 -27.38 -14.25
N PHE A 89 11.36 -26.36 -13.41
CA PHE A 89 11.36 -26.50 -11.95
C PHE A 89 9.95 -26.41 -11.35
N LYS A 90 8.89 -26.35 -12.18
CA LYS A 90 7.49 -26.30 -11.74
C LYS A 90 7.27 -25.16 -10.73
N ILE A 91 6.76 -25.45 -9.51
CA ILE A 91 6.46 -24.44 -8.50
C ILE A 91 7.72 -23.67 -8.03
N TRP A 92 8.87 -24.33 -7.98
CA TRP A 92 10.12 -23.68 -7.61
C TRP A 92 10.61 -22.69 -8.67
N GLY A 93 10.27 -22.94 -9.96
CA GLY A 93 10.53 -21.97 -11.03
C GLY A 93 9.73 -20.66 -10.82
N ILE A 94 8.49 -20.78 -10.34
CA ILE A 94 7.67 -19.60 -9.96
C ILE A 94 8.31 -18.87 -8.78
N VAL A 95 8.75 -19.59 -7.74
CA VAL A 95 9.42 -19.01 -6.58
C VAL A 95 10.67 -18.24 -6.98
N ILE A 96 11.53 -18.83 -7.82
CA ILE A 96 12.74 -18.16 -8.31
C ILE A 96 12.39 -16.89 -9.08
N ALA A 97 11.41 -16.97 -9.99
CA ALA A 97 10.97 -15.81 -10.78
C ALA A 97 10.42 -14.68 -9.89
N LEU A 98 9.59 -15.00 -8.88
CA LEU A 98 9.07 -14.02 -7.92
C LEU A 98 10.19 -13.36 -7.13
N MET A 99 11.12 -14.15 -6.59
CA MET A 99 12.24 -13.65 -5.80
C MET A 99 13.09 -12.67 -6.62
N ILE A 100 13.49 -13.05 -7.84
CA ILE A 100 14.29 -12.18 -8.71
C ILE A 100 13.52 -10.90 -9.05
N THR A 101 12.24 -11.02 -9.43
CA THR A 101 11.41 -9.87 -9.81
C THR A 101 11.30 -8.86 -8.68
N PHE A 102 11.03 -9.31 -7.45
CA PHE A 102 10.86 -8.38 -6.33
C PHE A 102 12.17 -7.85 -5.75
N ILE A 103 13.28 -8.59 -5.83
CA ILE A 103 14.61 -8.05 -5.54
C ILE A 103 14.97 -6.93 -6.54
N LEU A 104 14.69 -7.13 -7.82
CA LEU A 104 14.89 -6.10 -8.84
C LEU A 104 13.94 -4.91 -8.65
N SER A 105 12.70 -5.15 -8.22
CA SER A 105 11.79 -4.08 -7.83
C SER A 105 12.34 -3.25 -6.68
N GLY A 106 12.92 -3.89 -5.66
CA GLY A 106 13.58 -3.19 -4.57
C GLY A 106 14.76 -2.33 -5.05
N LEU A 107 15.60 -2.89 -5.89
CA LEU A 107 16.73 -2.15 -6.49
C LEU A 107 16.29 -0.97 -7.36
N TRP A 108 15.15 -1.10 -8.04
CA TRP A 108 14.53 -0.02 -8.81
C TRP A 108 14.09 1.17 -7.93
N HIS A 109 13.62 0.91 -6.71
CA HIS A 109 13.25 1.96 -5.75
C HIS A 109 14.47 2.73 -5.22
N GLY A 110 15.67 2.15 -5.26
CA GLY A 110 16.90 2.83 -4.84
C GLY A 110 18.05 1.88 -4.57
N ALA A 111 19.28 2.42 -4.64
CA ALA A 111 20.49 1.65 -4.43
C ALA A 111 20.79 1.34 -2.94
N ASN A 112 19.88 1.65 -2.01
CA ASN A 112 20.03 1.35 -0.61
C ASN A 112 19.70 -0.13 -0.32
N LEU A 113 20.48 -0.76 0.55
CA LEU A 113 20.26 -2.14 1.00
C LEU A 113 18.89 -2.35 1.65
N THR A 114 18.29 -1.32 2.22
CA THR A 114 16.94 -1.40 2.80
C THR A 114 15.90 -1.80 1.75
N PHE A 115 15.96 -1.25 0.55
CA PHE A 115 15.06 -1.60 -0.55
C PHE A 115 15.26 -3.03 -1.05
N ILE A 116 16.50 -3.53 -1.03
CA ILE A 116 16.79 -4.93 -1.37
C ILE A 116 16.18 -5.88 -0.32
N VAL A 117 16.29 -5.53 0.96
CA VAL A 117 15.63 -6.26 2.05
C VAL A 117 14.11 -6.25 1.88
N TRP A 118 13.52 -5.07 1.62
CA TRP A 118 12.10 -4.91 1.35
C TRP A 118 11.64 -5.77 0.17
N GLY A 119 12.29 -5.66 -0.97
CA GLY A 119 11.96 -6.46 -2.16
C GLY A 119 12.09 -7.97 -1.89
N THR A 120 13.13 -8.38 -1.14
CA THR A 120 13.31 -9.77 -0.72
C THR A 120 12.14 -10.24 0.15
N MET A 121 11.67 -9.43 1.11
CA MET A 121 10.50 -9.75 1.92
C MET A 121 9.24 -9.91 1.07
N GLN A 122 8.99 -9.04 0.10
CA GLN A 122 7.86 -9.15 -0.83
C GLN A 122 7.94 -10.45 -1.66
N GLY A 123 9.13 -10.76 -2.18
CA GLY A 123 9.38 -12.02 -2.88
C GLY A 123 9.10 -13.25 -2.02
N ILE A 124 9.49 -13.23 -0.74
CA ILE A 124 9.22 -14.30 0.23
C ILE A 124 7.72 -14.44 0.48
N PHE A 125 7.00 -13.34 0.75
CA PHE A 125 5.55 -13.38 1.00
C PHE A 125 4.79 -14.00 -0.17
N LEU A 126 5.09 -13.57 -1.40
CA LEU A 126 4.47 -14.11 -2.61
C LEU A 126 4.88 -15.56 -2.88
N SER A 127 6.11 -15.94 -2.57
CA SER A 127 6.59 -17.31 -2.70
C SER A 127 5.87 -18.26 -1.73
N ILE A 128 5.71 -17.86 -0.48
CA ILE A 128 4.93 -18.63 0.53
C ILE A 128 3.47 -18.75 0.06
N GLU A 129 2.89 -17.66 -0.46
CA GLU A 129 1.53 -17.72 -1.00
C GLU A 129 1.44 -18.68 -2.18
N ALA A 130 2.38 -18.66 -3.13
CA ALA A 130 2.40 -19.56 -4.28
C ALA A 130 2.51 -21.04 -3.84
N LEU A 131 3.40 -21.34 -2.89
CA LEU A 131 3.60 -22.70 -2.36
C LEU A 131 2.37 -23.23 -1.60
N THR A 132 1.66 -22.35 -0.88
CA THR A 132 0.52 -22.73 -0.06
C THR A 132 -0.83 -22.63 -0.77
N ASN A 133 -0.88 -21.99 -1.95
CA ASN A 133 -2.11 -21.62 -2.67
C ASN A 133 -3.04 -22.83 -2.89
N LYS A 134 -2.51 -24.00 -3.28
CA LYS A 134 -3.31 -25.20 -3.52
C LYS A 134 -4.05 -25.65 -2.24
N LYS A 135 -3.35 -25.68 -1.11
CA LYS A 135 -3.93 -26.04 0.20
C LYS A 135 -4.93 -25.00 0.67
N LYS A 136 -4.56 -23.70 0.57
CA LYS A 136 -5.44 -22.57 0.91
C LYS A 136 -6.75 -22.63 0.12
N LYS A 137 -6.69 -22.79 -1.21
CA LYS A 137 -7.89 -22.88 -2.05
C LYS A 137 -8.79 -24.07 -1.70
N ALA A 138 -8.21 -25.24 -1.39
CA ALA A 138 -8.95 -26.41 -0.97
C ALA A 138 -9.70 -26.16 0.35
N LEU A 139 -9.05 -25.54 1.33
CA LEU A 139 -9.62 -25.19 2.63
C LEU A 139 -10.75 -24.15 2.50
N VAL A 140 -10.47 -23.08 1.74
CA VAL A 140 -11.45 -22.02 1.46
C VAL A 140 -12.71 -22.56 0.80
N ARG A 141 -12.56 -23.48 -0.15
CA ARG A 141 -13.70 -24.16 -0.82
C ARG A 141 -14.44 -25.07 0.14
N LYS A 142 -13.71 -25.89 0.93
CA LYS A 142 -14.31 -26.84 1.87
C LYS A 142 -15.23 -26.16 2.90
N TYR A 143 -14.84 -24.99 3.38
CA TYR A 143 -15.56 -24.25 4.43
C TYR A 143 -16.36 -23.05 3.91
N ASN A 144 -16.43 -22.87 2.59
CA ASN A 144 -17.09 -21.75 1.91
C ASN A 144 -16.69 -20.37 2.49
N LEU A 145 -15.39 -20.17 2.73
CA LEU A 145 -14.87 -19.00 3.44
C LEU A 145 -14.99 -17.71 2.63
N VAL A 146 -14.99 -17.80 1.28
CA VAL A 146 -15.08 -16.61 0.39
C VAL A 146 -16.32 -15.78 0.65
N GLN A 147 -17.43 -16.40 1.09
CA GLN A 147 -18.68 -15.71 1.37
C GLN A 147 -18.76 -15.16 2.80
N LYS A 148 -17.76 -15.40 3.63
CA LYS A 148 -17.75 -14.98 5.04
C LYS A 148 -17.01 -13.66 5.20
N GLY A 149 -17.73 -12.60 5.55
CA GLY A 149 -17.16 -11.25 5.73
C GLY A 149 -16.01 -11.19 6.73
N TRP A 150 -16.11 -11.94 7.85
CA TRP A 150 -15.03 -12.01 8.83
C TRP A 150 -13.72 -12.61 8.25
N TYR A 151 -13.84 -13.59 7.34
CA TYR A 151 -12.67 -14.18 6.69
C TYR A 151 -11.99 -13.19 5.75
N ILE A 152 -12.78 -12.48 4.94
CA ILE A 152 -12.29 -11.41 4.06
C ILE A 152 -11.58 -10.36 4.90
N PHE A 153 -12.20 -9.89 5.99
CA PHE A 153 -11.63 -8.88 6.89
C PHE A 153 -10.29 -9.33 7.48
N ILE A 154 -10.21 -10.55 8.03
CA ILE A 154 -8.95 -11.08 8.59
C ILE A 154 -7.86 -11.20 7.52
N CYS A 155 -8.21 -11.70 6.33
CA CYS A 155 -7.25 -11.80 5.22
C CYS A 155 -6.74 -10.41 4.78
N SER A 156 -7.62 -9.42 4.66
CA SER A 156 -7.23 -8.06 4.30
C SER A 156 -6.35 -7.42 5.38
N LEU A 157 -6.73 -7.57 6.65
CA LEU A 157 -5.95 -7.07 7.78
C LEU A 157 -4.55 -7.72 7.83
N PHE A 158 -4.46 -9.03 7.62
CA PHE A 158 -3.19 -9.75 7.59
C PHE A 158 -2.33 -9.31 6.41
N THR A 159 -2.91 -9.13 5.21
CA THR A 159 -2.21 -8.64 4.03
C THR A 159 -1.67 -7.24 4.26
N TYR A 160 -2.50 -6.34 4.80
CA TYR A 160 -2.09 -5.00 5.20
C TYR A 160 -0.92 -5.02 6.18
N PHE A 161 -1.00 -5.87 7.20
CA PHE A 161 0.04 -5.99 8.23
C PHE A 161 1.38 -6.46 7.65
N LEU A 162 1.37 -7.46 6.75
CA LEU A 162 2.59 -7.92 6.07
C LEU A 162 3.22 -6.80 5.26
N PHE A 163 2.41 -6.05 4.51
CA PHE A 163 2.90 -4.93 3.73
C PHE A 163 3.44 -3.82 4.65
N ALA A 164 2.65 -3.36 5.62
CA ALA A 164 3.06 -2.31 6.56
C ALA A 164 4.36 -2.64 7.30
N PHE A 165 4.51 -3.89 7.74
CA PHE A 165 5.73 -4.33 8.42
C PHE A 165 6.95 -4.34 7.51
N SER A 166 6.78 -4.65 6.23
CA SER A 166 7.86 -4.62 5.25
C SER A 166 8.32 -3.18 4.94
N GLU A 167 7.40 -2.20 5.04
CA GLU A 167 7.69 -0.79 4.77
C GLU A 167 8.69 -0.19 5.79
N ILE A 168 8.95 -0.84 6.92
CA ILE A 168 10.07 -0.48 7.80
C ILE A 168 11.38 -0.44 7.01
N PHE A 169 11.54 -1.31 6.02
CA PHE A 169 12.68 -1.32 5.10
C PHE A 169 12.38 -0.64 3.75
N GLY A 170 11.11 -0.50 3.39
CA GLY A 170 10.65 0.04 2.09
C GLY A 170 10.70 1.55 1.95
N GLY A 171 11.47 2.24 2.78
CA GLY A 171 11.62 3.70 2.76
C GLY A 171 11.49 4.35 4.12
N ALA A 172 10.93 3.64 5.12
CA ALA A 172 10.77 4.20 6.46
C ALA A 172 12.09 4.26 7.26
N SER A 173 13.13 3.47 6.92
CA SER A 173 14.39 3.43 7.65
C SER A 173 15.58 3.80 6.77
N GLU A 174 16.49 4.63 7.28
CA GLU A 174 17.70 5.06 6.57
C GLU A 174 18.71 3.93 6.33
N SER A 175 18.69 2.89 7.16
CA SER A 175 19.58 1.75 7.06
C SER A 175 18.95 0.46 7.56
N VAL A 176 19.48 -0.67 7.11
CA VAL A 176 19.04 -2.01 7.55
C VAL A 176 19.16 -2.16 9.07
N ARG A 177 20.23 -1.60 9.67
CA ARG A 177 20.41 -1.60 11.13
C ARG A 177 19.31 -0.82 11.84
N ALA A 178 18.95 0.35 11.31
CA ALA A 178 17.86 1.17 11.84
C ALA A 178 16.51 0.43 11.76
N GLY A 179 16.23 -0.24 10.64
CA GLY A 179 15.04 -1.07 10.50
C GLY A 179 14.94 -2.19 11.54
N PHE A 180 16.03 -2.93 11.77
CA PHE A 180 16.07 -3.95 12.83
C PHE A 180 15.95 -3.36 14.24
N LEU A 181 16.52 -2.17 14.48
CA LEU A 181 16.34 -1.47 15.75
C LEU A 181 14.88 -1.06 15.95
N ALA A 182 14.21 -0.54 14.93
CA ALA A 182 12.79 -0.22 14.99
C ALA A 182 11.95 -1.46 15.35
N ILE A 183 12.19 -2.58 14.67
CA ILE A 183 11.51 -3.84 14.97
C ILE A 183 11.76 -4.26 16.42
N LYS A 184 13.01 -4.22 16.89
CA LYS A 184 13.34 -4.55 18.28
C LYS A 184 12.57 -3.67 19.25
N LYS A 185 12.56 -2.35 19.06
CA LYS A 185 11.83 -1.41 19.93
C LYS A 185 10.33 -1.65 19.92
N ILE A 186 9.73 -1.92 18.75
CA ILE A 186 8.30 -2.26 18.62
C ILE A 186 7.91 -3.43 19.55
N PHE A 187 8.79 -4.41 19.77
CA PHE A 187 8.50 -5.56 20.62
C PHE A 187 8.99 -5.45 22.06
N THR A 188 9.90 -4.53 22.38
CA THR A 188 10.56 -4.48 23.69
C THR A 188 10.39 -3.18 24.44
N ASP A 189 10.01 -2.08 23.77
CA ASP A 189 9.95 -0.74 24.37
C ASP A 189 8.53 -0.18 24.36
N PHE A 190 7.74 -0.58 25.35
CA PHE A 190 6.35 -0.13 25.52
C PHE A 190 6.19 1.00 26.53
N LYS A 191 7.29 1.62 27.02
CA LYS A 191 7.23 2.69 27.98
C LYS A 191 6.90 4.04 27.32
N GLY A 192 6.27 4.93 28.08
CA GLY A 192 5.90 6.28 27.61
C GLY A 192 4.64 6.31 26.76
N ASP A 193 4.27 7.51 26.33
CA ASP A 193 3.11 7.79 25.50
C ASP A 193 3.46 7.70 24.00
N ILE A 194 2.43 7.61 23.17
CA ILE A 194 2.60 7.68 21.72
C ILE A 194 3.01 9.12 21.38
N TRP A 195 4.13 9.26 20.68
CA TRP A 195 4.62 10.56 20.25
C TRP A 195 3.75 11.14 19.13
N TYR A 196 3.47 12.42 19.22
CA TYR A 196 2.84 13.20 18.15
C TYR A 196 3.32 14.65 18.26
N GLU A 197 3.44 15.32 17.15
CA GLU A 197 3.93 16.69 17.09
C GLU A 197 2.85 17.68 17.55
N ASN A 198 1.62 17.49 17.10
CA ASN A 198 0.49 18.36 17.42
C ASN A 198 -0.81 17.55 17.57
N PRO A 199 -1.59 17.73 18.65
CA PRO A 199 -2.89 17.04 18.83
C PRO A 199 -3.87 17.24 17.66
N SER A 200 -3.88 18.42 17.04
CA SER A 200 -4.76 18.71 15.89
C SER A 200 -4.47 17.81 14.69
N MET A 201 -3.20 17.42 14.49
CA MET A 201 -2.82 16.51 13.40
C MET A 201 -3.46 15.12 13.59
N ILE A 202 -3.54 14.62 14.80
CA ILE A 202 -4.17 13.31 15.07
C ILE A 202 -5.63 13.33 14.63
N ILE A 203 -6.34 14.39 14.95
CA ILE A 203 -7.77 14.54 14.58
C ILE A 203 -7.90 14.59 13.05
N ILE A 204 -7.10 15.43 12.39
CA ILE A 204 -7.13 15.59 10.93
C ILE A 204 -6.79 14.26 10.22
N ILE A 205 -5.71 13.61 10.63
CA ILE A 205 -5.29 12.31 10.07
C ILE A 205 -6.38 11.26 10.28
N SER A 206 -6.95 11.17 11.49
CA SER A 206 -8.00 10.20 11.80
C SER A 206 -9.25 10.41 10.94
N ILE A 207 -9.68 11.65 10.77
CA ILE A 207 -10.83 12.00 9.91
C ILE A 207 -10.51 11.66 8.45
N SER A 208 -9.32 12.02 7.96
CA SER A 208 -8.90 11.76 6.57
C SER A 208 -8.85 10.26 6.27
N ILE A 209 -8.26 9.47 7.17
CA ILE A 209 -8.21 8.01 7.05
C ILE A 209 -9.64 7.42 7.09
N PHE A 210 -10.49 7.90 7.98
CA PHE A 210 -11.87 7.46 8.06
C PHE A 210 -12.63 7.72 6.75
N ILE A 211 -12.51 8.93 6.20
CA ILE A 211 -13.13 9.29 4.92
C ILE A 211 -12.59 8.39 3.79
N LEU A 212 -11.27 8.20 3.71
CA LEU A 212 -10.64 7.33 2.73
C LEU A 212 -11.23 5.92 2.76
N PHE A 213 -11.24 5.30 3.95
CA PHE A 213 -11.76 3.94 4.09
C PHE A 213 -13.26 3.82 3.81
N VAL A 214 -14.07 4.81 4.19
CA VAL A 214 -15.51 4.83 3.89
C VAL A 214 -15.75 4.91 2.38
N VAL A 215 -15.01 5.79 1.69
CA VAL A 215 -15.14 5.94 0.23
C VAL A 215 -14.70 4.66 -0.49
N GLU A 216 -13.56 4.10 -0.13
CA GLU A 216 -13.04 2.88 -0.74
C GLU A 216 -13.89 1.65 -0.41
N PHE A 217 -14.34 1.50 0.83
CA PHE A 217 -15.26 0.43 1.23
C PHE A 217 -16.53 0.47 0.39
N LYS A 218 -17.11 1.66 0.24
CA LYS A 218 -18.27 1.84 -0.61
C LYS A 218 -17.98 1.46 -2.07
N ALA A 219 -16.85 1.88 -2.60
CA ALA A 219 -16.44 1.57 -3.97
C ALA A 219 -16.14 0.07 -4.17
N GLU A 220 -15.67 -0.65 -3.14
CA GLU A 220 -15.39 -2.10 -3.20
C GLU A 220 -16.67 -2.94 -3.15
N TYR A 221 -17.60 -2.61 -2.24
CA TYR A 221 -18.74 -3.49 -1.95
C TYR A 221 -20.09 -2.99 -2.48
N TYR A 222 -20.21 -1.70 -2.83
CA TYR A 222 -21.47 -1.06 -3.21
C TYR A 222 -21.37 -0.33 -4.55
N THR A 223 -20.73 -0.95 -5.53
CA THR A 223 -20.52 -0.37 -6.87
C THR A 223 -21.85 0.00 -7.53
N GLY A 224 -21.96 1.22 -8.04
CA GLY A 224 -23.12 1.70 -8.79
C GLY A 224 -24.27 2.30 -7.99
N GLN A 225 -24.28 2.24 -6.66
CA GLN A 225 -25.44 2.70 -5.87
C GLN A 225 -25.47 4.22 -5.62
N PHE A 226 -24.33 4.89 -5.51
CA PHE A 226 -24.27 6.33 -5.27
C PHE A 226 -22.90 6.89 -5.61
N SER A 227 -22.86 7.95 -6.39
CA SER A 227 -21.63 8.69 -6.68
C SER A 227 -21.78 10.13 -6.20
N PHE A 228 -20.82 10.65 -5.45
CA PHE A 228 -20.80 12.05 -5.05
C PHE A 228 -20.51 12.96 -6.23
N PHE A 229 -19.39 12.75 -6.91
CA PHE A 229 -18.92 13.60 -8.01
C PHE A 229 -19.62 13.36 -9.35
N GLY A 230 -20.13 12.15 -9.56
CA GLY A 230 -20.93 11.76 -10.73
C GLY A 230 -22.44 11.70 -10.47
N ASN A 231 -22.94 12.34 -9.42
CA ASN A 231 -24.35 12.29 -9.06
C ASN A 231 -25.24 12.97 -10.11
N ARG A 232 -26.43 12.45 -10.34
CA ARG A 232 -27.43 13.06 -11.22
C ARG A 232 -27.92 14.43 -10.70
N SER A 233 -27.98 14.58 -9.36
CA SER A 233 -28.34 15.86 -8.73
C SER A 233 -27.19 16.86 -8.85
N LEU A 234 -27.44 18.00 -9.48
CA LEU A 234 -26.48 19.10 -9.60
C LEU A 234 -26.05 19.61 -8.22
N ALA A 235 -26.99 19.73 -7.27
CA ALA A 235 -26.70 20.21 -5.92
C ALA A 235 -25.67 19.31 -5.22
N ILE A 236 -25.84 17.97 -5.29
CA ILE A 236 -24.90 17.02 -4.68
C ILE A 236 -23.51 17.14 -5.32
N ARG A 237 -23.44 17.27 -6.65
CA ARG A 237 -22.16 17.46 -7.34
C ARG A 237 -21.46 18.74 -6.91
N PHE A 238 -22.15 19.88 -6.93
CA PHE A 238 -21.58 21.14 -6.51
C PHE A 238 -21.12 21.14 -5.07
N LEU A 239 -21.92 20.60 -4.14
CA LEU A 239 -21.52 20.46 -2.73
C LEU A 239 -20.31 19.56 -2.58
N SER A 240 -20.20 18.47 -3.34
CA SER A 240 -19.06 17.57 -3.30
C SER A 240 -17.77 18.25 -3.80
N TYR A 241 -17.84 19.01 -4.89
CA TYR A 241 -16.69 19.78 -5.38
C TYR A 241 -16.31 20.91 -4.43
N ALA A 242 -17.29 21.66 -3.90
CA ALA A 242 -17.04 22.72 -2.93
C ALA A 242 -16.38 22.16 -1.66
N PHE A 243 -16.89 21.05 -1.14
CA PHE A 243 -16.29 20.34 -0.01
C PHE A 243 -14.84 19.91 -0.28
N LEU A 244 -14.56 19.33 -1.46
CA LEU A 244 -13.21 18.92 -1.84
C LEU A 244 -12.26 20.12 -1.91
N ILE A 245 -12.67 21.22 -2.54
CA ILE A 245 -11.87 22.45 -2.64
C ILE A 245 -11.57 23.02 -1.25
N ILE A 246 -12.59 23.10 -0.38
CA ILE A 246 -12.42 23.57 1.01
C ILE A 246 -11.44 22.68 1.76
N MET A 247 -11.56 21.35 1.64
CA MET A 247 -10.63 20.42 2.28
C MET A 247 -9.18 20.60 1.79
N ILE A 248 -8.98 20.78 0.48
CA ILE A 248 -7.64 21.05 -0.09
C ILE A 248 -7.08 22.37 0.46
N LEU A 249 -7.88 23.43 0.56
CA LEU A 249 -7.43 24.73 1.06
C LEU A 249 -7.14 24.73 2.57
N LEU A 250 -7.87 23.91 3.36
CA LEU A 250 -7.71 23.87 4.81
C LEU A 250 -6.59 22.92 5.27
N ILE A 251 -6.36 21.82 4.54
CA ILE A 251 -5.50 20.72 4.98
C ILE A 251 -4.34 20.50 4.02
N GLY A 252 -4.47 20.96 2.77
CA GLY A 252 -3.45 20.76 1.74
C GLY A 252 -2.16 21.51 2.07
N VAL A 253 -1.04 20.82 1.87
CA VAL A 253 0.30 21.38 1.95
C VAL A 253 0.61 22.02 0.59
N LEU A 254 0.68 23.33 0.55
CA LEU A 254 0.80 24.11 -0.71
C LEU A 254 2.26 24.46 -1.05
N ASP A 255 3.21 24.14 -0.19
CA ASP A 255 4.63 24.40 -0.34
C ASP A 255 5.36 23.23 -1.01
N GLY A 256 5.20 22.94 -2.21
CA GLY A 256 5.74 21.92 -3.13
C GLY A 256 6.97 21.05 -2.76
N GLY A 257 7.45 21.10 -1.51
CA GLY A 257 8.68 20.43 -1.06
C GLY A 257 8.54 19.04 -0.44
N GLN A 258 7.31 18.53 -0.29
CA GLN A 258 7.07 17.33 0.53
C GLN A 258 6.69 16.06 -0.26
N PHE A 259 6.83 16.05 -1.58
CA PHE A 259 6.50 14.88 -2.37
C PHE A 259 7.55 13.77 -2.12
N ILE A 260 7.11 12.64 -1.53
CA ILE A 260 8.00 11.54 -1.11
C ILE A 260 8.86 11.05 -2.29
N TYR A 261 8.28 10.88 -3.46
CA TYR A 261 8.98 10.38 -4.65
C TYR A 261 9.98 11.34 -5.29
N PHE A 262 10.05 12.60 -4.89
CA PHE A 262 11.13 13.51 -5.30
C PHE A 262 12.35 13.45 -4.39
N GLN A 263 12.31 12.65 -3.33
CA GLN A 263 13.40 12.51 -2.35
C GLN A 263 14.29 11.27 -2.60
N PHE A 264 13.98 10.50 -3.64
CA PHE A 264 14.73 9.31 -4.05
C PHE A 264 15.59 9.55 -5.28
#